data_16bc54578741c5e9782af53399a79af6
#
_entry.id   16bc54578741c5e9782af53399a79af6
#
_cell.length_a   1.000
_cell.length_b   1.000
_cell.length_c   1.000
_cell.angle_alpha   90.00
_cell.angle_beta   90.00
_cell.angle_gamma   90.00
#
_symmetry.space_group_name_H-M   'P 1'
#
loop_
_entity.id
_entity.type
_entity.pdbx_description
1 polymer ?
#
loop_
_entity_poly.entity_id
_entity_poly.type
_entity_poly.pdbx_seq_one_letter_code
_entity_poly.pdbx_strand_id
1 'polypeptide(L)'
;MPRRAMEIGPAGERTAGAIERLRTSCGFAQRELAARVTELGHPMTNTILSRIERTRRRCDVDDLVAIAAALGVSPLALLQPAT
;
A
#
# COMPACT_ATOMS: atom_id res chain seq x y z
N MET A 1 -2.61 17.93 22.91
CA MET A 1 -2.73 18.30 21.49
C MET A 1 -3.51 17.25 20.74
N PRO A 2 -4.54 17.66 20.05
CA PRO A 2 -5.26 16.69 19.24
C PRO A 2 -4.37 16.23 18.08
N ARG A 3 -4.44 14.94 17.77
CA ARG A 3 -3.71 14.39 16.65
C ARG A 3 -4.50 14.63 15.37
N ARG A 4 -3.78 14.87 14.30
CA ARG A 4 -4.41 15.00 12.99
C ARG A 4 -4.87 13.63 12.54
N ALA A 5 -6.11 13.55 12.05
CA ALA A 5 -6.68 12.28 11.61
C ALA A 5 -5.87 11.63 10.49
N MET A 6 -5.20 12.46 9.67
CA MET A 6 -4.45 11.98 8.51
C MET A 6 -2.95 11.81 8.77
N GLU A 7 -2.55 12.00 10.02
CA GLU A 7 -1.14 11.85 10.34
C GLU A 7 -0.72 10.40 10.19
N ILE A 8 0.37 10.17 9.45
CA ILE A 8 0.89 8.84 9.19
C ILE A 8 2.23 8.71 9.89
N GLY A 9 2.36 7.66 10.70
CA GLY A 9 3.57 7.43 11.47
C GLY A 9 4.61 6.64 10.70
N PRO A 10 5.74 6.33 11.37
CA PRO A 10 6.87 5.64 10.72
C PRO A 10 6.52 4.30 10.09
N ALA A 11 5.65 3.51 10.74
CA ALA A 11 5.25 2.22 10.18
C ALA A 11 4.48 2.40 8.87
N GLY A 12 3.59 3.40 8.84
CA GLY A 12 2.84 3.70 7.61
C GLY A 12 3.74 4.17 6.49
N GLU A 13 4.76 4.97 6.83
CA GLU A 13 5.73 5.43 5.85
C GLU A 13 6.54 4.27 5.29
N ARG A 14 6.97 3.35 6.14
CA ARG A 14 7.70 2.17 5.68
C ARG A 14 6.83 1.31 4.76
N THR A 15 5.57 1.13 5.13
CA THR A 15 4.64 0.34 4.32
C THR A 15 4.43 0.99 2.95
N ALA A 16 4.24 2.30 2.93
CA ALA A 16 4.06 3.02 1.66
C ALA A 16 5.26 2.84 0.74
N GLY A 17 6.47 2.96 1.30
CA GLY A 17 7.69 2.76 0.53
C GLY A 17 7.86 1.33 0.05
N ALA A 18 7.48 0.36 0.89
CA ALA A 18 7.57 -1.06 0.53
C ALA A 18 6.60 -1.39 -0.61
N ILE A 19 5.40 -0.83 -0.57
CA ILE A 19 4.41 -1.05 -1.63
C ILE A 19 4.98 -0.55 -2.96
N GLU A 20 5.49 0.66 -2.98
CA GLU A 20 6.04 1.23 -4.21
C GLU A 20 7.22 0.41 -4.72
N ARG A 21 8.13 0.03 -3.82
CA ARG A 21 9.31 -0.73 -4.20
C ARG A 21 8.95 -2.09 -4.77
N LEU A 22 8.05 -2.81 -4.11
CA LEU A 22 7.64 -4.13 -4.57
C LEU A 22 6.80 -4.06 -5.83
N ARG A 23 5.94 -3.05 -5.95
CA ARG A 23 5.16 -2.84 -7.16
C ARG A 23 6.09 -2.62 -8.35
N THR A 24 7.07 -1.73 -8.18
CA THR A 24 8.03 -1.43 -9.24
C THR A 24 8.85 -2.66 -9.59
N SER A 25 9.26 -3.42 -8.58
CA SER A 25 10.02 -4.65 -8.78
C SER A 25 9.23 -5.68 -9.57
N CYS A 26 7.91 -5.72 -9.40
CA CYS A 26 7.05 -6.61 -10.17
C CYS A 26 6.74 -6.08 -11.57
N GLY A 27 7.14 -4.86 -11.88
CA GLY A 27 6.86 -4.26 -13.17
C GLY A 27 5.44 -3.74 -13.32
N PHE A 28 4.73 -3.52 -12.22
CA PHE A 28 3.35 -3.02 -12.28
C PHE A 28 3.31 -1.50 -12.21
N ALA A 29 2.53 -0.89 -13.11
CA ALA A 29 2.10 0.48 -12.93
C ALA A 29 1.12 0.54 -11.77
N GLN A 30 0.92 1.72 -11.18
CA GLN A 30 -0.06 1.87 -10.11
C GLN A 30 -1.44 1.41 -10.54
N ARG A 31 -1.82 1.74 -11.77
CA ARG A 31 -3.12 1.33 -12.30
C ARG A 31 -3.27 -0.18 -12.35
N GLU A 32 -2.22 -0.86 -12.75
CA GLU A 32 -2.25 -2.33 -12.82
C GLU A 32 -2.39 -2.96 -11.45
N LEU A 33 -1.66 -2.46 -10.47
CA LEU A 33 -1.77 -2.99 -9.11
C LEU A 33 -3.15 -2.71 -8.54
N ALA A 34 -3.68 -1.50 -8.74
CA ALA A 34 -5.01 -1.17 -8.26
C ALA A 34 -6.07 -2.10 -8.86
N ALA A 35 -5.94 -2.43 -10.16
CA ALA A 35 -6.85 -3.35 -10.81
C ALA A 35 -6.76 -4.75 -10.21
N ARG A 36 -5.54 -5.23 -9.92
CA ARG A 36 -5.34 -6.54 -9.30
C ARG A 36 -5.97 -6.62 -7.91
N VAL A 37 -5.80 -5.56 -7.14
CA VAL A 37 -6.41 -5.48 -5.80
C VAL A 37 -7.93 -5.53 -5.89
N THR A 38 -8.49 -4.80 -6.84
CA THR A 38 -9.93 -4.78 -7.07
C THR A 38 -10.45 -6.15 -7.48
N GLU A 39 -9.72 -6.85 -8.34
CA GLU A 39 -10.09 -8.20 -8.78
C GLU A 39 -10.13 -9.20 -7.63
N LEU A 40 -9.34 -8.97 -6.58
CA LEU A 40 -9.34 -9.82 -5.41
C LEU A 40 -10.51 -9.53 -4.46
N GLY A 41 -11.35 -8.57 -4.81
CA GLY A 41 -12.54 -8.27 -4.03
C GLY A 41 -12.40 -7.05 -3.13
N HIS A 42 -11.30 -6.31 -3.24
CA HIS A 42 -11.06 -5.11 -2.43
C HIS A 42 -11.00 -3.90 -3.36
N PRO A 43 -12.10 -3.16 -3.53
CA PRO A 43 -12.12 -2.04 -4.46
C PRO A 43 -11.02 -1.02 -4.17
N MET A 44 -10.20 -0.75 -5.16
CA MET A 44 -9.11 0.22 -5.02
C MET A 44 -8.88 0.90 -6.37
N THR A 45 -8.92 2.23 -6.35
CA THR A 45 -8.65 3.00 -7.55
C THR A 45 -7.16 3.34 -7.62
N ASN A 46 -6.72 3.72 -8.82
CA ASN A 46 -5.37 4.22 -9.01
C ASN A 46 -5.09 5.42 -8.10
N THR A 47 -6.08 6.31 -7.94
CA THR A 47 -5.94 7.49 -7.09
C THR A 47 -5.72 7.10 -5.63
N ILE A 48 -6.47 6.13 -5.13
CA ILE A 48 -6.33 5.66 -3.75
C ILE A 48 -4.94 5.06 -3.55
N LEU A 49 -4.50 4.19 -4.46
CA LEU A 49 -3.18 3.57 -4.35
C LEU A 49 -2.07 4.63 -4.39
N SER A 50 -2.20 5.60 -5.28
CA SER A 50 -1.23 6.69 -5.38
C SER A 50 -1.14 7.46 -4.06
N ARG A 51 -2.27 7.75 -3.43
CA ARG A 51 -2.28 8.46 -2.16
C ARG A 51 -1.65 7.63 -1.04
N ILE A 52 -1.86 6.33 -1.05
CA ILE A 52 -1.23 5.44 -0.07
C ILE A 52 0.28 5.48 -0.26
N GLU A 53 0.77 5.34 -1.48
CA GLU A 53 2.22 5.34 -1.74
C GLU A 53 2.88 6.67 -1.40
N ARG A 54 2.12 7.77 -1.50
CA ARG A 54 2.64 9.11 -1.20
C ARG A 54 2.39 9.53 0.25
N THR A 55 1.92 8.61 1.09
CA THR A 55 1.60 8.87 2.49
C THR A 55 0.56 9.97 2.68
N ARG A 56 -0.35 10.11 1.73
CA ARG A 56 -1.45 11.07 1.82
C ARG A 56 -2.74 10.43 2.28
N ARG A 57 -2.75 9.11 2.39
CA ARG A 57 -3.88 8.32 2.89
C ARG A 57 -3.32 7.15 3.65
N ARG A 58 -3.96 6.81 4.75
CA ARG A 58 -3.56 5.64 5.53
C ARG A 58 -3.83 4.38 4.73
N CYS A 59 -2.93 3.41 4.90
CA CYS A 59 -3.13 2.05 4.42
C CYS A 59 -3.69 1.27 5.60
N ASP A 60 -4.96 0.96 5.60
CA ASP A 60 -5.54 0.20 6.71
C ASP A 60 -5.19 -1.29 6.55
N VAL A 61 -5.59 -2.10 7.54
CA VAL A 61 -5.23 -3.52 7.53
C VAL A 61 -5.82 -4.23 6.32
N ASP A 62 -7.03 -3.90 5.93
CA ASP A 62 -7.66 -4.53 4.77
C ASP A 62 -6.94 -4.14 3.48
N ASP A 63 -6.55 -2.87 3.35
CA ASP A 63 -5.75 -2.42 2.21
C ASP A 63 -4.43 -3.19 2.16
N LEU A 64 -3.76 -3.30 3.29
CA LEU A 64 -2.46 -3.95 3.41
C LEU A 64 -2.53 -5.40 2.94
N VAL A 65 -3.49 -6.15 3.46
CA VAL A 65 -3.64 -7.57 3.13
C VAL A 65 -3.96 -7.75 1.64
N ALA A 66 -4.86 -6.92 1.11
CA ALA A 66 -5.24 -7.02 -0.29
C ALA A 66 -4.08 -6.66 -1.24
N ILE A 67 -3.34 -5.61 -0.90
CA ILE A 67 -2.19 -5.20 -1.71
C ILE A 67 -1.11 -6.27 -1.68
N ALA A 68 -0.83 -6.84 -0.51
CA ALA A 68 0.16 -7.91 -0.39
C ALA A 68 -0.23 -9.11 -1.26
N ALA A 69 -1.50 -9.50 -1.20
CA ALA A 69 -1.99 -10.62 -2.02
C ALA A 69 -1.83 -10.32 -3.51
N ALA A 70 -2.14 -9.10 -3.92
CA ALA A 70 -2.02 -8.71 -5.33
C ALA A 70 -0.56 -8.69 -5.79
N LEU A 71 0.37 -8.40 -4.88
CA LEU A 71 1.80 -8.41 -5.18
C LEU A 71 2.39 -9.81 -5.06
N GLY A 72 1.65 -10.76 -4.52
CA GLY A 72 2.14 -12.11 -4.32
C GLY A 72 3.14 -12.24 -3.17
N VAL A 73 3.02 -11.38 -2.16
CA VAL A 73 3.93 -11.42 -1.00
C VAL A 73 3.12 -11.53 0.29
N SER A 74 3.81 -11.92 1.36
CA SER A 74 3.22 -11.93 2.69
C SER A 74 2.97 -10.48 3.13
N PRO A 75 1.88 -10.20 3.87
CA PRO A 75 1.69 -8.88 4.45
C PRO A 75 2.88 -8.43 5.30
N LEU A 76 3.61 -9.36 5.91
CA LEU A 76 4.79 -9.02 6.70
C LEU A 76 5.85 -8.33 5.85
N ALA A 77 5.93 -8.64 4.56
CA ALA A 77 6.90 -8.00 3.67
C ALA A 77 6.66 -6.50 3.55
N LEU A 78 5.41 -6.05 3.75
CA LEU A 78 5.07 -4.64 3.69
C LEU A 78 5.30 -3.92 5.02
N LEU A 79 5.45 -4.68 6.10
CA LEU A 79 5.62 -4.12 7.43
C LEU A 79 7.07 -4.09 7.89
N GLN A 80 7.94 -4.83 7.24
CA GLN A 80 9.33 -4.93 7.65
C GLN A 80 10.12 -3.72 7.18
N PRO A 81 11.07 -3.25 8.01
CA PRO A 81 11.97 -2.18 7.56
C PRO A 81 12.77 -2.62 6.35
N ALA A 82 13.10 -1.67 5.47
CA ALA A 82 14.03 -1.93 4.38
C ALA A 82 15.41 -2.17 4.98
N THR A 83 16.12 -3.15 4.46
CA THR A 83 17.48 -3.46 4.90
C THR A 83 18.46 -3.26 3.78
#